data_836fbecaa51da6e152be67322a7f8274
#
_entry.id   836fbecaa51da6e152be67322a7f8274
#
_cell.length_a   1.000
_cell.length_b   1.000
_cell.length_c   1.000
_cell.angle_alpha   90.00
_cell.angle_beta   90.00
_cell.angle_gamma   90.00
#
_symmetry.space_group_name_H-M   'P 1'
#
loop_
_entity.id
_entity.type
_entity.pdbx_description
1 polymer ?
#
loop_
_entity_poly.entity_id
_entity_poly.type
_entity_poly.pdbx_seq_one_letter_code
_entity_poly.pdbx_strand_id
1 'polypeptide(L)'
;MYRFSLYLPRRVQKLDDNTAEKAIDGQEVTSWQEDVAGYGQGENLTLKFEKTYTVKYLALKLGSWKDDAAYEQNNRPKELDIQTDHLIRKVTFSDEKKEYWVTFSDTCKTSELKLIIEQVYRGLKTSWNDTCIAEVQVYGTEE
;
A
#
# COMPACT_ATOMS: atom_id res chain seq x y z
N MET A 1 13.48 19.81 -17.63
CA MET A 1 12.87 18.87 -18.60
C MET A 1 11.75 18.11 -17.93
N TYR A 2 10.60 18.04 -18.57
CA TYR A 2 9.46 17.27 -18.10
C TYR A 2 9.70 15.77 -18.38
N ARG A 3 9.42 14.92 -17.37
CA ARG A 3 9.52 13.47 -17.50
C ARG A 3 8.23 12.82 -17.10
N PHE A 4 7.79 11.83 -17.86
CA PHE A 4 6.63 11.03 -17.50
C PHE A 4 6.98 10.06 -16.37
N SER A 5 6.12 9.96 -15.39
CA SER A 5 6.26 8.97 -14.34
C SER A 5 6.01 7.57 -14.90
N LEU A 6 6.81 6.61 -14.45
CA LEU A 6 6.61 5.20 -14.75
C LEU A 6 5.65 4.60 -13.74
N TYR A 7 4.84 3.65 -14.18
CA TYR A 7 4.02 2.83 -13.29
C TYR A 7 4.88 1.72 -12.72
N LEU A 8 5.45 1.96 -11.55
CA LEU A 8 6.47 1.12 -10.96
C LEU A 8 6.02 -0.29 -10.52
N PRO A 9 4.72 -0.60 -10.25
CA PRO A 9 4.34 -1.98 -9.93
C PRO A 9 4.75 -2.99 -11.01
N ARG A 10 4.87 -2.56 -12.27
CA ARG A 10 5.37 -3.41 -13.36
C ARG A 10 6.87 -3.70 -13.23
N ARG A 11 7.56 -2.99 -12.36
CA ARG A 11 9.01 -3.12 -12.12
C ARG A 11 9.30 -3.86 -10.83
N VAL A 12 8.27 -4.37 -10.15
CA VAL A 12 8.48 -5.16 -8.93
C VAL A 12 9.07 -6.50 -9.30
N GLN A 13 10.21 -6.82 -8.72
CA GLN A 13 10.94 -8.06 -8.95
C GLN A 13 10.60 -9.11 -7.92
N LYS A 14 10.31 -8.71 -6.68
CA LYS A 14 10.06 -9.63 -5.59
C LYS A 14 9.02 -9.09 -4.64
N LEU A 15 8.11 -9.98 -4.21
CA LEU A 15 7.13 -9.73 -3.17
C LEU A 15 7.41 -10.69 -2.02
N ASP A 16 7.30 -10.20 -0.79
CA ASP A 16 7.55 -11.02 0.40
C ASP A 16 6.34 -11.86 0.80
N ASP A 17 5.18 -11.59 0.22
CA ASP A 17 3.92 -12.24 0.56
C ASP A 17 3.27 -12.77 -0.72
N ASN A 18 2.78 -14.01 -0.69
CA ASN A 18 2.12 -14.63 -1.83
C ASN A 18 0.83 -13.89 -2.27
N THR A 19 0.23 -13.12 -1.36
CA THR A 19 -0.99 -12.34 -1.66
C THR A 19 -0.70 -10.90 -2.03
N ALA A 20 0.56 -10.45 -1.93
CA ALA A 20 0.94 -9.06 -2.16
C ALA A 20 0.64 -8.60 -3.59
N GLU A 21 0.72 -9.51 -4.57
CA GLU A 21 0.39 -9.17 -5.96
C GLU A 21 -1.04 -8.69 -6.12
N LYS A 22 -1.95 -9.07 -5.21
CA LYS A 22 -3.34 -8.63 -5.25
C LYS A 22 -3.49 -7.13 -4.98
N ALA A 23 -2.50 -6.49 -4.38
CA ALA A 23 -2.49 -5.05 -4.17
C ALA A 23 -1.87 -4.28 -5.34
N ILE A 24 -1.25 -4.97 -6.30
CA ILE A 24 -0.60 -4.33 -7.44
C ILE A 24 -1.07 -4.91 -8.79
N ASP A 25 -2.18 -5.63 -8.79
CA ASP A 25 -2.70 -6.29 -10.00
C ASP A 25 -3.59 -5.39 -10.87
N GLY A 26 -3.82 -4.15 -10.45
CA GLY A 26 -4.68 -3.21 -11.17
C GLY A 26 -6.16 -3.46 -10.99
N GLN A 27 -6.56 -4.37 -10.09
CA GLN A 27 -7.95 -4.74 -9.85
C GLN A 27 -8.34 -4.41 -8.42
N GLU A 28 -9.19 -3.40 -8.23
CA GLU A 28 -9.60 -2.98 -6.89
C GLU A 28 -10.48 -3.99 -6.16
N VAL A 29 -11.06 -4.97 -6.88
CA VAL A 29 -11.89 -6.00 -6.27
C VAL A 29 -11.08 -7.07 -5.54
N THR A 30 -9.78 -7.16 -5.82
CA THR A 30 -8.85 -8.01 -5.09
C THR A 30 -8.05 -7.15 -4.11
N SER A 31 -7.56 -7.75 -3.04
CA SER A 31 -6.79 -7.00 -2.04
C SER A 31 -5.74 -7.86 -1.39
N TRP A 32 -4.65 -7.23 -0.95
CA TRP A 32 -3.75 -7.83 0.00
C TRP A 32 -4.42 -7.84 1.37
N GLN A 33 -4.27 -8.96 2.08
CA GLN A 33 -4.74 -9.09 3.45
C GLN A 33 -3.60 -9.62 4.29
N GLU A 34 -3.36 -9.00 5.43
CA GLU A 34 -2.44 -9.60 6.40
C GLU A 34 -3.11 -10.83 7.02
N ASP A 35 -2.31 -11.83 7.38
CA ASP A 35 -2.82 -13.14 7.78
C ASP A 35 -2.23 -13.55 9.14
N VAL A 36 -2.29 -12.64 10.11
CA VAL A 36 -1.82 -12.91 11.47
C VAL A 36 -2.93 -12.62 12.48
N ALA A 37 -2.75 -13.13 13.70
CA ALA A 37 -3.69 -12.85 14.79
C ALA A 37 -3.73 -11.35 15.10
N GLY A 38 -4.91 -10.83 15.43
CA GLY A 38 -5.10 -9.41 15.67
C GLY A 38 -5.34 -8.67 14.35
N TYR A 39 -5.13 -7.36 14.35
CA TYR A 39 -5.37 -6.52 13.17
C TYR A 39 -4.13 -6.31 12.30
N GLY A 40 -3.06 -7.03 12.59
CA GLY A 40 -1.85 -6.98 11.76
C GLY A 40 -0.90 -5.84 12.07
N GLN A 41 -0.93 -5.26 13.27
CA GLN A 41 0.02 -4.20 13.64
C GLN A 41 1.46 -4.70 13.45
N GLY A 42 2.26 -3.91 12.74
CA GLY A 42 3.64 -4.27 12.41
C GLY A 42 3.77 -5.14 11.17
N GLU A 43 2.66 -5.69 10.66
CA GLU A 43 2.69 -6.43 9.40
C GLU A 43 2.85 -5.48 8.24
N ASN A 44 3.44 -5.96 7.17
CA ASN A 44 3.79 -5.08 6.07
C ASN A 44 3.55 -5.71 4.71
N LEU A 45 3.34 -4.81 3.74
CA LEU A 45 3.35 -5.11 2.33
C LEU A 45 4.64 -4.52 1.75
N THR A 46 5.51 -5.37 1.23
CA THR A 46 6.82 -4.95 0.73
C THR A 46 6.92 -5.19 -0.77
N LEU A 47 7.30 -4.14 -1.50
CA LEU A 47 7.56 -4.18 -2.94
C LEU A 47 9.05 -3.95 -3.16
N LYS A 48 9.72 -4.92 -3.79
CA LYS A 48 11.14 -4.80 -4.15
C LYS A 48 11.24 -4.62 -5.66
N PHE A 49 11.77 -3.48 -6.08
CA PHE A 49 11.92 -3.16 -7.50
C PHE A 49 13.15 -3.84 -8.09
N GLU A 50 13.17 -3.95 -9.42
CA GLU A 50 14.32 -4.54 -10.14
C GLU A 50 15.60 -3.70 -10.02
N LYS A 51 15.45 -2.42 -9.71
CA LYS A 51 16.56 -1.48 -9.50
C LYS A 51 16.06 -0.28 -8.70
N THR A 52 16.94 0.68 -8.46
CA THR A 52 16.58 1.92 -7.77
C THR A 52 15.82 2.84 -8.71
N TYR A 53 14.70 3.37 -8.22
CA TYR A 53 13.87 4.36 -8.91
C TYR A 53 13.72 5.59 -8.04
N THR A 54 13.42 6.73 -8.64
CA THR A 54 12.97 7.91 -7.91
C THR A 54 11.46 7.83 -7.81
N VAL A 55 10.94 7.55 -6.63
CA VAL A 55 9.49 7.46 -6.39
C VAL A 55 8.94 8.87 -6.22
N LYS A 56 7.88 9.18 -6.97
CA LYS A 56 7.23 10.49 -6.96
C LYS A 56 5.91 10.47 -6.21
N TYR A 57 5.07 9.49 -6.53
CA TYR A 57 3.70 9.41 -6.02
C TYR A 57 3.33 7.99 -5.65
N LEU A 58 2.49 7.91 -4.64
CA LEU A 58 1.86 6.68 -4.23
C LEU A 58 0.35 6.93 -4.21
N ALA A 59 -0.41 6.11 -4.92
CA ALA A 59 -1.87 6.14 -4.87
C ALA A 59 -2.36 4.87 -4.18
N LEU A 60 -3.15 5.03 -3.14
CA LEU A 60 -3.58 3.94 -2.28
C LEU A 60 -5.10 3.83 -2.24
N LYS A 61 -5.59 2.60 -2.41
CA LYS A 61 -6.97 2.23 -2.12
C LYS A 61 -6.95 1.32 -0.92
N LEU A 62 -7.34 1.85 0.24
CA LEU A 62 -7.22 1.17 1.53
C LEU A 62 -8.52 0.44 1.86
N GLY A 63 -8.40 -0.72 2.51
CA GLY A 63 -9.51 -1.57 2.82
C GLY A 63 -9.83 -2.56 1.71
N SER A 64 -10.96 -3.26 1.83
CA SER A 64 -11.45 -4.15 0.79
C SER A 64 -12.43 -3.39 -0.12
N TRP A 65 -12.13 -3.34 -1.41
CA TRP A 65 -12.95 -2.63 -2.39
C TRP A 65 -13.78 -3.57 -3.25
N LYS A 66 -13.93 -4.81 -2.80
CA LYS A 66 -14.74 -5.79 -3.51
C LYS A 66 -16.18 -5.30 -3.68
N ASP A 67 -16.76 -4.80 -2.60
CA ASP A 67 -18.06 -4.13 -2.56
C ASP A 67 -18.14 -3.30 -1.27
N ASP A 68 -19.23 -2.56 -1.09
CA ASP A 68 -19.37 -1.69 0.08
C ASP A 68 -19.47 -2.48 1.38
N ALA A 69 -20.10 -3.65 1.35
CA ALA A 69 -20.20 -4.51 2.53
C ALA A 69 -18.81 -5.01 2.95
N ALA A 70 -17.99 -5.45 2.00
CA ALA A 70 -16.62 -5.89 2.30
C ALA A 70 -15.77 -4.75 2.87
N TYR A 71 -15.92 -3.53 2.35
CA TYR A 71 -15.23 -2.37 2.88
C TYR A 71 -15.59 -2.09 4.33
N GLU A 72 -16.87 -2.14 4.65
CA GLU A 72 -17.35 -1.88 6.01
C GLU A 72 -16.98 -3.00 6.99
N GLN A 73 -16.95 -4.24 6.55
CA GLN A 73 -16.74 -5.41 7.39
C GLN A 73 -15.29 -5.68 7.74
N ASN A 74 -14.37 -5.36 6.83
CA ASN A 74 -12.93 -5.59 7.02
C ASN A 74 -12.26 -4.35 7.63
N ASN A 75 -11.09 -4.56 8.26
CA ASN A 75 -10.31 -3.45 8.79
C ASN A 75 -9.66 -2.66 7.64
N ARG A 76 -9.54 -1.36 7.83
CA ARG A 76 -8.88 -0.45 6.90
C ARG A 76 -7.70 0.22 7.59
N PRO A 77 -6.54 0.38 6.92
CA PRO A 77 -5.43 1.11 7.51
C PRO A 77 -5.82 2.54 7.88
N LYS A 78 -5.53 2.92 9.11
CA LYS A 78 -5.64 4.30 9.60
C LYS A 78 -4.31 5.00 9.53
N GLU A 79 -3.26 4.31 9.92
CA GLU A 79 -1.90 4.84 9.94
C GLU A 79 -0.96 3.80 9.36
N LEU A 80 -0.15 4.24 8.40
CA LEU A 80 0.91 3.43 7.81
C LEU A 80 2.25 4.13 8.02
N ASP A 81 3.27 3.35 8.36
CA ASP A 81 4.65 3.79 8.19
C ASP A 81 5.08 3.35 6.80
N ILE A 82 5.45 4.33 5.96
CA ILE A 82 5.90 4.09 4.60
C ILE A 82 7.42 4.20 4.61
N GLN A 83 8.08 3.07 4.40
CA GLN A 83 9.54 2.98 4.46
C GLN A 83 10.12 2.83 3.07
N THR A 84 11.12 3.66 2.79
CA THR A 84 11.96 3.54 1.62
C THR A 84 13.38 3.16 2.06
N ASP A 85 14.33 3.10 1.14
CA ASP A 85 15.71 2.75 1.47
C ASP A 85 16.34 3.72 2.50
N HIS A 86 15.88 4.97 2.54
CA HIS A 86 16.55 6.02 3.31
C HIS A 86 15.67 6.74 4.33
N LEU A 87 14.35 6.50 4.31
CA LEU A 87 13.46 7.21 5.22
C LEU A 87 12.26 6.37 5.62
N ILE A 88 11.64 6.76 6.72
CA ILE A 88 10.34 6.25 7.16
C ILE A 88 9.44 7.45 7.34
N ARG A 89 8.25 7.41 6.74
CA ARG A 89 7.26 8.46 6.82
C ARG A 89 5.95 7.90 7.35
N LYS A 90 5.47 8.49 8.44
CA LYS A 90 4.18 8.13 9.02
C LYS A 90 3.08 8.92 8.34
N VAL A 91 2.06 8.22 7.84
CA VAL A 91 0.93 8.86 7.17
C VAL A 91 -0.37 8.36 7.80
N THR A 92 -1.24 9.30 8.13
CA THR A 92 -2.57 9.02 8.69
C THR A 92 -3.64 9.32 7.65
N PHE A 93 -4.60 8.42 7.52
CA PHE A 93 -5.68 8.50 6.54
C PHE A 93 -7.03 8.66 7.24
N SER A 94 -7.97 9.32 6.57
CA SER A 94 -9.36 9.37 7.05
C SER A 94 -10.06 8.04 6.75
N ASP A 95 -11.21 7.79 7.39
CA ASP A 95 -11.99 6.56 7.17
C ASP A 95 -13.01 6.78 6.05
N GLU A 96 -12.49 6.92 4.82
CA GLU A 96 -13.31 7.14 3.64
C GLU A 96 -12.85 6.21 2.52
N LYS A 97 -13.79 5.62 1.82
CA LYS A 97 -13.52 4.78 0.65
C LYS A 97 -13.20 5.66 -0.54
N LYS A 98 -11.94 6.09 -0.64
CA LYS A 98 -11.45 6.91 -1.76
C LYS A 98 -9.98 6.63 -2.00
N GLU A 99 -9.46 7.04 -3.15
CA GLU A 99 -8.05 6.94 -3.44
C GLU A 99 -7.28 8.05 -2.72
N TYR A 100 -6.21 7.66 -2.04
CA TYR A 100 -5.32 8.59 -1.33
C TYR A 100 -4.00 8.71 -2.08
N TRP A 101 -3.51 9.94 -2.19
CA TRP A 101 -2.23 10.22 -2.83
C TRP A 101 -1.21 10.66 -1.81
N VAL A 102 -0.02 10.05 -1.88
CA VAL A 102 1.15 10.43 -1.07
C VAL A 102 2.23 10.91 -2.02
N THR A 103 2.75 12.11 -1.78
CA THR A 103 3.77 12.72 -2.61
C THR A 103 5.13 12.64 -1.93
N PHE A 104 6.16 12.23 -2.67
CA PHE A 104 7.53 12.17 -2.17
C PHE A 104 8.34 13.32 -2.77
N SER A 105 9.47 13.65 -2.13
CA SER A 105 10.38 14.66 -2.66
C SER A 105 11.01 14.15 -3.97
N ASP A 106 11.52 15.08 -4.78
CA ASP A 106 12.17 14.75 -6.06
C ASP A 106 13.43 13.90 -5.90
N THR A 107 13.92 13.74 -4.68
CA THR A 107 15.14 12.99 -4.40
C THR A 107 14.87 11.64 -3.71
N CYS A 108 13.64 11.19 -3.67
CA CYS A 108 13.29 9.92 -3.02
C CYS A 108 13.68 8.73 -3.90
N LYS A 109 14.95 8.34 -3.83
CA LYS A 109 15.49 7.20 -4.58
C LYS A 109 15.40 5.95 -3.70
N THR A 110 14.77 4.91 -4.23
CA THR A 110 14.57 3.69 -3.46
C THR A 110 14.50 2.47 -4.35
N SER A 111 14.99 1.36 -3.85
CA SER A 111 14.86 0.05 -4.47
C SER A 111 13.75 -0.77 -3.84
N GLU A 112 13.22 -0.31 -2.72
CA GLU A 112 12.20 -1.03 -1.95
C GLU A 112 11.20 -0.04 -1.38
N LEU A 113 9.95 -0.46 -1.33
CA LEU A 113 8.87 0.30 -0.70
C LEU A 113 8.14 -0.64 0.26
N LYS A 114 8.04 -0.24 1.51
CA LYS A 114 7.39 -1.05 2.54
C LYS A 114 6.27 -0.24 3.19
N LEU A 115 5.08 -0.81 3.22
CA LEU A 115 3.91 -0.24 3.88
C LEU A 115 3.67 -1.05 5.16
N ILE A 116 3.86 -0.43 6.31
CA ILE A 116 3.76 -1.10 7.61
C ILE A 116 2.49 -0.61 8.31
N ILE A 117 1.64 -1.56 8.72
CA ILE A 117 0.39 -1.24 9.41
C ILE A 117 0.71 -0.83 10.85
N GLU A 118 0.32 0.39 11.24
CA GLU A 118 0.47 0.87 12.62
C GLU A 118 -0.86 0.95 13.34
N GLN A 119 -1.90 1.50 12.69
CA GLN A 119 -3.24 1.62 13.26
C GLN A 119 -4.28 1.34 12.19
N VAL A 120 -5.46 0.89 12.63
CA VAL A 120 -6.56 0.55 11.73
C VAL A 120 -7.86 1.16 12.20
N TYR A 121 -8.78 1.36 11.24
CA TYR A 121 -10.21 1.49 11.52
C TYR A 121 -10.79 0.09 11.52
N ARG A 122 -11.45 -0.28 12.62
CA ARG A 122 -11.99 -1.63 12.77
C ARG A 122 -13.23 -1.82 11.91
N GLY A 123 -13.28 -2.96 11.23
CA GLY A 123 -14.45 -3.35 10.48
C GLY A 123 -15.62 -3.74 11.38
N LEU A 124 -16.82 -3.72 10.81
CA LEU A 124 -18.03 -4.09 11.54
C LEU A 124 -18.10 -5.58 11.89
N LYS A 125 -17.43 -6.42 11.09
CA LYS A 125 -17.35 -7.85 11.35
C LYS A 125 -16.27 -8.11 12.40
N THR A 126 -16.63 -8.04 13.66
CA THR A 126 -15.65 -8.10 14.76
C THR A 126 -14.91 -9.43 14.87
N SER A 127 -15.47 -10.50 14.29
CA SER A 127 -14.79 -11.80 14.21
C SER A 127 -13.70 -11.83 13.14
N TRP A 128 -13.67 -10.85 12.22
CA TRP A 128 -12.66 -10.72 11.19
C TRP A 128 -11.66 -9.66 11.61
N ASN A 129 -10.40 -10.05 11.74
CA ASN A 129 -9.34 -9.12 12.13
C ASN A 129 -8.44 -8.73 10.95
N ASP A 130 -8.79 -9.16 9.74
CA ASP A 130 -7.95 -8.92 8.57
C ASP A 130 -7.99 -7.45 8.18
N THR A 131 -6.81 -6.89 7.96
CA THR A 131 -6.64 -5.55 7.42
C THR A 131 -6.28 -5.65 5.95
N CYS A 132 -7.01 -4.93 5.11
CA CYS A 132 -6.89 -5.06 3.66
C CYS A 132 -6.33 -3.79 3.03
N ILE A 133 -5.55 -3.98 1.94
CA ILE A 133 -5.14 -2.92 1.03
C ILE A 133 -5.54 -3.38 -0.37
N ALA A 134 -6.47 -2.67 -0.99
CA ALA A 134 -7.03 -3.06 -2.27
C ALA A 134 -6.06 -2.79 -3.43
N GLU A 135 -5.39 -1.63 -3.43
CA GLU A 135 -4.50 -1.29 -4.53
C GLU A 135 -3.41 -0.33 -4.08
N VAL A 136 -2.21 -0.56 -4.59
CA VAL A 136 -1.05 0.31 -4.43
C VAL A 136 -0.54 0.65 -5.82
N GLN A 137 -0.58 1.92 -6.18
CA GLN A 137 -0.03 2.40 -7.44
C GLN A 137 1.18 3.27 -7.13
N VAL A 138 2.31 2.94 -7.71
CA VAL A 138 3.57 3.64 -7.47
C VAL A 138 4.03 4.26 -8.77
N TYR A 139 4.32 5.56 -8.73
CA TYR A 139 4.78 6.30 -9.91
C TYR A 139 6.13 6.93 -9.63
N GLY A 140 7.00 6.90 -10.61
CA GLY A 140 8.31 7.47 -10.46
C GLY A 140 9.09 7.50 -11.77
N THR A 141 10.39 7.71 -11.66
CA THR A 141 11.29 7.76 -12.79
C THR A 141 12.53 6.90 -12.51
N GLU A 142 13.27 6.58 -13.57
CA GLU A 142 14.49 5.77 -13.44
C GLU A 142 15.66 6.53 -12.83
N GLU A 143 15.54 7.81 -12.64
CA GLU A 143 16.64 8.62 -12.10
C GLU A 143 16.32 9.17 -10.72
#